data_1e615d5559daaa182032363e102cbabd
#
_entry.id   1e615d5559daaa182032363e102cbabd
#
_cell.length_a   1.000
_cell.length_b   1.000
_cell.length_c   1.000
_cell.angle_alpha   90.00
_cell.angle_beta   90.00
_cell.angle_gamma   90.00
#
_symmetry.space_group_name_H-M   'P 1'
#
loop_
_entity.id
_entity.type
_entity.pdbx_description
1 polymer ?
#
loop_
_entity_poly.entity_id
_entity_poly.type
_entity_poly.pdbx_seq_one_letter_code
_entity_poly.pdbx_strand_id
1 'polypeptide(L)'
;MNSVQTMRTTAPVKTYIGPDSSRMVGDLLREQGVDSVLIVTDKNIEAAGLLAGVEDSLRTADCSFIVYDETPADPPDTAVDRMCALCWEKRCQAVIAVGGGSCIDSGKCVAFMQRNPGRIRDYLLDPTLPRRKGVPFIAIPTTSGTGSEVTFGLSLIHISEPTRPLYI
;
A
#
# COMPACT_ATOMS: atom_id res chain seq x y z
N MET A 1 11.37 -19.19 26.98
CA MET A 1 10.59 -17.96 26.63
C MET A 1 11.51 -17.05 25.84
N ASN A 2 11.44 -17.09 24.51
CA ASN A 2 12.23 -16.19 23.68
C ASN A 2 11.53 -14.84 23.66
N SER A 3 12.13 -13.83 24.28
CA SER A 3 11.67 -12.46 24.20
C SER A 3 11.87 -11.95 22.76
N VAL A 4 10.77 -11.71 22.07
CA VAL A 4 10.79 -11.02 20.76
C VAL A 4 11.28 -9.59 21.02
N GLN A 5 12.50 -9.31 20.64
CA GLN A 5 13.04 -7.93 20.70
C GLN A 5 12.41 -7.12 19.56
N THR A 6 11.62 -6.13 19.92
CA THR A 6 11.13 -5.13 18.95
C THR A 6 12.26 -4.17 18.63
N MET A 7 12.78 -4.19 17.40
CA MET A 7 13.73 -3.19 16.93
C MET A 7 12.98 -1.92 16.54
N ARG A 8 13.32 -0.81 17.19
CA ARG A 8 12.84 0.52 16.81
C ARG A 8 13.82 1.11 15.79
N THR A 9 13.40 1.30 14.55
CA THR A 9 14.20 2.01 13.55
C THR A 9 13.88 3.52 13.60
N THR A 10 14.86 4.35 13.27
CA THR A 10 14.69 5.81 13.12
C THR A 10 14.12 6.20 11.75
N ALA A 11 13.62 5.23 10.97
CA ALA A 11 12.93 5.51 9.72
C ALA A 11 11.67 6.34 9.98
N PRO A 12 11.31 7.28 9.08
CA PRO A 12 10.13 8.13 9.24
C PRO A 12 8.80 7.34 9.23
N VAL A 13 8.87 6.04 9.00
CA VAL A 13 7.74 5.11 8.93
C VAL A 13 7.73 4.24 10.18
N LYS A 14 6.57 4.12 10.84
CA LYS A 14 6.38 3.16 11.94
C LYS A 14 6.48 1.75 11.38
N THR A 15 7.41 0.95 11.90
CA THR A 15 7.65 -0.41 11.44
C THR A 15 7.41 -1.40 12.59
N TYR A 16 6.67 -2.46 12.30
CA TYR A 16 6.39 -3.55 13.22
C TYR A 16 7.02 -4.84 12.65
N ILE A 17 7.94 -5.45 13.38
CA ILE A 17 8.67 -6.65 12.95
C ILE A 17 8.48 -7.73 13.99
N GLY A 18 7.99 -8.88 13.57
CA GLY A 18 7.83 -10.05 14.43
C GLY A 18 6.87 -11.08 13.83
N PRO A 19 6.84 -12.30 14.40
CA PRO A 19 5.84 -13.28 14.02
C PRO A 19 4.43 -12.69 14.13
N ASP A 20 3.58 -12.97 13.16
CA ASP A 20 2.17 -12.53 13.12
C ASP A 20 1.95 -11.01 13.18
N SER A 21 2.97 -10.17 12.93
CA SER A 21 2.81 -8.71 12.95
C SER A 21 1.74 -8.20 11.97
N SER A 22 1.46 -8.93 10.89
CA SER A 22 0.37 -8.64 9.96
C SER A 22 -1.03 -8.70 10.60
N ARG A 23 -1.19 -9.42 11.71
CA ARG A 23 -2.46 -9.48 12.46
C ARG A 23 -2.75 -8.22 13.29
N MET A 24 -1.81 -7.28 13.37
CA MET A 24 -2.01 -5.98 14.05
C MET A 24 -2.76 -4.96 13.19
N VAL A 25 -2.95 -5.23 11.90
CA VAL A 25 -3.47 -4.27 10.92
C VAL A 25 -4.84 -3.72 11.31
N GLY A 26 -5.75 -4.58 11.76
CA GLY A 26 -7.09 -4.16 12.18
C GLY A 26 -7.07 -3.19 13.35
N ASP A 27 -6.26 -3.47 14.38
CA ASP A 27 -6.13 -2.58 15.54
C ASP A 27 -5.50 -1.24 15.16
N LEU A 28 -4.46 -1.25 14.33
CA LEU A 28 -3.80 -0.04 13.85
C LEU A 28 -4.73 0.87 13.04
N LEU A 29 -5.66 0.29 12.28
CA LEU A 29 -6.64 1.04 11.50
C LEU A 29 -7.77 1.56 12.39
N ARG A 30 -8.25 0.75 13.33
CA ARG A 30 -9.27 1.14 14.29
C ARG A 30 -8.81 2.31 15.17
N GLU A 31 -7.54 2.34 15.60
CA GLU A 31 -6.95 3.48 16.31
C GLU A 31 -6.99 4.79 15.49
N GLN A 32 -7.03 4.68 14.17
CA GLN A 32 -7.11 5.82 13.26
C GLN A 32 -8.54 6.15 12.82
N GLY A 33 -9.54 5.43 13.33
CA GLY A 33 -10.95 5.60 12.96
C GLY A 33 -11.26 5.16 11.52
N VAL A 34 -10.51 4.18 11.00
CA VAL A 34 -10.69 3.61 9.65
C VAL A 34 -11.55 2.36 9.76
N ASP A 35 -12.63 2.30 9.00
CA ASP A 35 -13.60 1.20 8.95
C ASP A 35 -13.78 0.57 7.57
N SER A 36 -13.07 1.09 6.55
CA SER A 36 -13.12 0.58 5.18
C SER A 36 -11.77 0.71 4.47
N VAL A 37 -11.27 -0.38 3.90
CA VAL A 37 -9.94 -0.42 3.27
C VAL A 37 -9.93 -1.14 1.92
N LEU A 38 -9.00 -0.74 1.05
CA LEU A 38 -8.62 -1.49 -0.14
C LEU A 38 -7.34 -2.29 0.16
N ILE A 39 -7.36 -3.59 -0.08
CA ILE A 39 -6.17 -4.44 -0.08
C ILE A 39 -5.70 -4.57 -1.53
N VAL A 40 -4.46 -4.13 -1.80
CA VAL A 40 -3.80 -4.25 -3.10
C VAL A 40 -2.81 -5.41 -3.03
N THR A 41 -2.98 -6.39 -3.91
CA THR A 41 -2.18 -7.61 -3.94
C THR A 41 -2.11 -8.19 -5.38
N ASP A 42 -1.54 -9.36 -5.52
CA ASP A 42 -1.55 -10.14 -6.76
C ASP A 42 -2.09 -11.56 -6.51
N LYS A 43 -2.47 -12.22 -7.61
CA LYS A 43 -3.08 -13.57 -7.57
C LYS A 43 -2.19 -14.64 -6.91
N ASN A 44 -0.87 -14.49 -6.98
CA ASN A 44 0.03 -15.47 -6.37
C ASN A 44 0.01 -15.35 -4.83
N ILE A 45 -0.05 -14.13 -4.33
CA ILE A 45 -0.15 -13.85 -2.89
C ILE A 45 -1.47 -14.36 -2.36
N GLU A 46 -2.58 -14.12 -3.07
CA GLU A 46 -3.90 -14.62 -2.71
C GLU A 46 -3.94 -16.15 -2.72
N ALA A 47 -3.48 -16.78 -3.80
CA ALA A 47 -3.44 -18.23 -3.94
C ALA A 47 -2.54 -18.90 -2.89
N ALA A 48 -1.50 -18.23 -2.42
CA ALA A 48 -0.62 -18.70 -1.35
C ALA A 48 -1.25 -18.54 0.06
N GLY A 49 -2.45 -17.95 0.17
CA GLY A 49 -3.13 -17.75 1.45
C GLY A 49 -2.48 -16.71 2.37
N LEU A 50 -1.60 -15.85 1.84
CA LEU A 50 -0.84 -14.89 2.62
C LEU A 50 -1.70 -13.70 3.12
N LEU A 51 -2.93 -13.56 2.61
CA LEU A 51 -3.88 -12.54 3.08
C LEU A 51 -4.62 -12.94 4.35
N ALA A 52 -4.70 -14.23 4.68
CA ALA A 52 -5.56 -14.75 5.75
C ALA A 52 -5.39 -14.02 7.09
N GLY A 53 -4.13 -13.76 7.51
CA GLY A 53 -3.85 -13.06 8.77
C GLY A 53 -4.33 -11.60 8.77
N VAL A 54 -4.23 -10.93 7.62
CA VAL A 54 -4.69 -9.55 7.44
C VAL A 54 -6.21 -9.50 7.44
N GLU A 55 -6.86 -10.37 6.67
CA GLU A 55 -8.32 -10.45 6.59
C GLU A 55 -8.96 -10.79 7.94
N ASP A 56 -8.41 -11.76 8.66
CA ASP A 56 -8.89 -12.13 10.01
C ASP A 56 -8.77 -10.94 10.97
N SER A 57 -7.65 -10.21 10.90
CA SER A 57 -7.44 -9.01 11.71
C SER A 57 -8.46 -7.92 11.40
N LEU A 58 -8.75 -7.68 10.12
CA LEU A 58 -9.75 -6.71 9.68
C LEU A 58 -11.17 -7.09 10.11
N ARG A 59 -11.54 -8.38 9.96
CA ARG A 59 -12.84 -8.89 10.44
C ARG A 59 -12.99 -8.72 11.95
N THR A 60 -11.94 -9.01 12.71
CA THR A 60 -11.93 -8.85 14.18
C THR A 60 -12.07 -7.39 14.60
N ALA A 61 -11.53 -6.48 13.79
CA ALA A 61 -11.61 -5.02 14.03
C ALA A 61 -12.91 -4.39 13.50
N ASP A 62 -13.81 -5.17 12.92
CA ASP A 62 -15.06 -4.71 12.28
C ASP A 62 -14.81 -3.73 11.11
N CYS A 63 -13.65 -3.91 10.44
CA CYS A 63 -13.22 -3.12 9.30
C CYS A 63 -13.59 -3.83 8.00
N SER A 64 -14.41 -3.20 7.17
CA SER A 64 -14.76 -3.72 5.84
C SER A 64 -13.58 -3.62 4.90
N PHE A 65 -13.44 -4.59 4.00
CA PHE A 65 -12.34 -4.58 3.03
C PHE A 65 -12.75 -5.12 1.67
N ILE A 66 -12.00 -4.69 0.66
CA ILE A 66 -12.07 -5.18 -0.70
C ILE A 66 -10.68 -5.58 -1.12
N VAL A 67 -10.55 -6.70 -1.79
CA VAL A 67 -9.28 -7.18 -2.34
C VAL A 67 -9.23 -6.84 -3.83
N TYR A 68 -8.12 -6.21 -4.25
CA TYR A 68 -7.73 -6.09 -5.64
C TYR A 68 -6.50 -6.97 -5.86
N ASP A 69 -6.68 -8.11 -6.50
CA ASP A 69 -5.67 -9.16 -6.71
C ASP A 69 -5.05 -9.16 -8.11
N GLU A 70 -5.37 -8.17 -8.94
CA GLU A 70 -4.94 -8.10 -10.34
C GLU A 70 -3.76 -7.16 -10.57
N THR A 71 -2.91 -6.93 -9.54
CA THR A 71 -1.72 -6.10 -9.71
C THR A 71 -0.70 -6.82 -10.59
N PRO A 72 -0.35 -6.29 -11.78
CA PRO A 72 0.66 -6.91 -12.63
C PRO A 72 2.08 -6.69 -12.07
N ALA A 73 3.04 -7.49 -12.52
CA ALA A 73 4.44 -7.39 -12.09
C ALA A 73 5.04 -5.98 -12.33
N ASP A 74 4.66 -5.37 -13.46
CA ASP A 74 5.07 -4.02 -13.84
C ASP A 74 3.81 -3.19 -14.09
N PRO A 75 3.24 -2.58 -13.05
CA PRO A 75 1.92 -1.95 -13.15
C PRO A 75 1.98 -0.68 -14.02
N PRO A 76 1.20 -0.62 -15.12
CA PRO A 76 1.04 0.63 -15.86
C PRO A 76 0.19 1.63 -15.05
N ASP A 77 0.33 2.92 -15.36
CA ASP A 77 -0.45 4.00 -14.77
C ASP A 77 -1.97 3.74 -14.82
N THR A 78 -2.45 3.15 -15.92
CA THR A 78 -3.86 2.76 -16.09
C THR A 78 -4.34 1.68 -15.13
N ALA A 79 -3.46 0.81 -14.63
CA ALA A 79 -3.80 -0.15 -13.58
C ALA A 79 -4.01 0.56 -12.25
N VAL A 80 -3.15 1.53 -11.92
CA VAL A 80 -3.31 2.38 -10.74
C VAL A 80 -4.61 3.18 -10.80
N ASP A 81 -4.93 3.78 -11.96
CA ASP A 81 -6.17 4.53 -12.15
C ASP A 81 -7.41 3.65 -11.88
N ARG A 82 -7.40 2.36 -12.32
CA ARG A 82 -8.48 1.40 -12.01
C ARG A 82 -8.61 1.12 -10.52
N MET A 83 -7.48 0.90 -9.83
CA MET A 83 -7.47 0.71 -8.37
C MET A 83 -8.01 1.94 -7.65
N CYS A 84 -7.63 3.14 -8.10
CA CYS A 84 -8.14 4.40 -7.56
C CYS A 84 -9.66 4.51 -7.73
N ALA A 85 -10.17 4.19 -8.92
CA ALA A 85 -11.60 4.22 -9.20
C ALA A 85 -12.37 3.26 -8.27
N LEU A 86 -11.87 2.04 -8.08
CA LEU A 86 -12.46 1.07 -7.14
C LEU A 86 -12.44 1.59 -5.70
N CYS A 87 -11.32 2.15 -5.26
CA CYS A 87 -11.16 2.71 -3.92
C CYS A 87 -12.17 3.86 -3.67
N TRP A 88 -12.40 4.73 -4.64
CA TRP A 88 -13.39 5.81 -4.56
C TRP A 88 -14.82 5.28 -4.57
N GLU A 89 -15.16 4.37 -5.49
CA GLU A 89 -16.49 3.76 -5.58
C GLU A 89 -16.91 3.14 -4.24
N LYS A 90 -15.98 2.43 -3.62
CA LYS A 90 -16.21 1.73 -2.35
C LYS A 90 -15.93 2.59 -1.12
N ARG A 91 -15.53 3.85 -1.30
CA ARG A 91 -15.25 4.81 -0.22
C ARG A 91 -14.24 4.32 0.79
N CYS A 92 -13.20 3.61 0.31
CA CYS A 92 -12.15 3.13 1.20
C CYS A 92 -11.42 4.33 1.84
N GLN A 93 -11.14 4.21 3.12
CA GLN A 93 -10.51 5.26 3.93
C GLN A 93 -9.01 5.05 4.10
N ALA A 94 -8.52 3.85 3.81
CA ALA A 94 -7.11 3.51 3.83
C ALA A 94 -6.79 2.46 2.76
N VAL A 95 -5.49 2.24 2.52
CA VAL A 95 -4.98 1.24 1.59
C VAL A 95 -3.96 0.35 2.30
N ILE A 96 -4.08 -0.96 2.11
CA ILE A 96 -3.11 -1.96 2.54
C ILE A 96 -2.52 -2.58 1.28
N ALA A 97 -1.20 -2.68 1.20
CA ALA A 97 -0.55 -3.43 0.12
C ALA A 97 0.14 -4.68 0.71
N VAL A 98 -0.19 -5.84 0.18
CA VAL A 98 0.41 -7.12 0.55
C VAL A 98 1.07 -7.72 -0.68
N GLY A 99 2.39 -7.84 -0.69
CA GLY A 99 3.09 -8.37 -1.85
C GLY A 99 4.51 -7.85 -2.03
N GLY A 100 5.00 -7.94 -3.25
CA GLY A 100 6.29 -7.40 -3.67
C GLY A 100 6.23 -5.90 -3.98
N GLY A 101 7.33 -5.38 -4.55
CA GLY A 101 7.46 -3.96 -4.90
C GLY A 101 6.31 -3.42 -5.74
N SER A 102 5.84 -4.16 -6.74
CA SER A 102 4.72 -3.76 -7.61
C SER A 102 3.43 -3.51 -6.85
N CYS A 103 3.07 -4.41 -5.92
CA CYS A 103 1.88 -4.25 -5.08
C CYS A 103 2.05 -3.04 -4.14
N ILE A 104 3.22 -2.91 -3.51
CA ILE A 104 3.50 -1.83 -2.55
C ILE A 104 3.49 -0.47 -3.24
N ASP A 105 4.16 -0.34 -4.39
CA ASP A 105 4.22 0.92 -5.12
C ASP A 105 2.85 1.30 -5.70
N SER A 106 2.09 0.34 -6.24
CA SER A 106 0.70 0.57 -6.64
C SER A 106 -0.16 1.05 -5.47
N GLY A 107 -0.07 0.39 -4.33
CA GLY A 107 -0.82 0.77 -3.12
C GLY A 107 -0.50 2.18 -2.63
N LYS A 108 0.78 2.59 -2.67
CA LYS A 108 1.19 3.97 -2.36
C LYS A 108 0.55 4.99 -3.30
N CYS A 109 0.58 4.70 -4.63
CA CYS A 109 -0.06 5.55 -5.61
C CYS A 109 -1.54 5.70 -5.33
N VAL A 110 -2.24 4.59 -5.09
CA VAL A 110 -3.67 4.61 -4.77
C VAL A 110 -3.93 5.43 -3.52
N ALA A 111 -3.18 5.20 -2.43
CA ALA A 111 -3.34 5.95 -1.20
C ALA A 111 -3.12 7.46 -1.39
N PHE A 112 -2.12 7.84 -2.19
CA PHE A 112 -1.86 9.23 -2.56
C PHE A 112 -3.02 9.84 -3.35
N MET A 113 -3.49 9.14 -4.40
CA MET A 113 -4.52 9.63 -5.30
C MET A 113 -5.90 9.82 -4.65
N GLN A 114 -6.15 9.16 -3.50
CA GLN A 114 -7.43 9.34 -2.79
C GLN A 114 -7.69 10.79 -2.34
N ARG A 115 -6.64 11.59 -2.17
CA ARG A 115 -6.74 13.02 -1.78
C ARG A 115 -6.16 13.98 -2.81
N ASN A 116 -5.69 13.46 -3.94
CA ASN A 116 -5.09 14.22 -5.02
C ASN A 116 -5.85 13.93 -6.32
N PRO A 117 -6.67 14.89 -6.82
CA PRO A 117 -7.50 14.67 -8.00
C PRO A 117 -6.65 14.62 -9.28
N GLY A 118 -7.12 13.89 -10.29
CA GLY A 118 -6.44 13.74 -11.58
C GLY A 118 -5.97 12.30 -11.80
N ARG A 119 -4.94 12.12 -12.60
CA ARG A 119 -4.33 10.82 -12.88
C ARG A 119 -2.94 10.75 -12.23
N ILE A 120 -2.54 9.56 -11.82
CA ILE A 120 -1.20 9.37 -11.25
C ILE A 120 -0.10 9.84 -12.20
N ARG A 121 -0.26 9.63 -13.50
CA ARG A 121 0.67 10.07 -14.54
C ARG A 121 0.95 11.58 -14.48
N ASP A 122 -0.06 12.39 -14.23
CA ASP A 122 0.08 13.85 -14.20
C ASP A 122 1.05 14.26 -13.08
N TYR A 123 0.92 13.63 -11.91
CA TYR A 123 1.81 13.87 -10.75
C TYR A 123 3.22 13.33 -10.93
N LEU A 124 3.39 12.29 -11.74
CA LEU A 124 4.71 11.75 -12.06
C LEU A 124 5.46 12.63 -13.07
N LEU A 125 4.75 13.24 -14.01
CA LEU A 125 5.35 14.09 -15.05
C LEU A 125 5.54 15.55 -14.60
N ASP A 126 4.66 16.05 -13.73
CA ASP A 126 4.71 17.45 -13.26
C ASP A 126 4.93 17.53 -11.74
N PRO A 127 6.17 17.78 -11.29
CA PRO A 127 6.48 17.91 -9.87
C PRO A 127 5.93 19.20 -9.24
N THR A 128 5.38 20.12 -10.03
CA THR A 128 4.83 21.39 -9.53
C THR A 128 3.37 21.30 -9.10
N LEU A 129 2.69 20.22 -9.46
CA LEU A 129 1.30 20.03 -9.06
C LEU A 129 1.16 20.01 -7.52
N PRO A 130 0.13 20.67 -6.98
CA PRO A 130 -0.14 20.65 -5.54
C PRO A 130 -0.36 19.24 -5.03
N ARG A 131 0.32 18.87 -3.94
CA ARG A 131 0.26 17.53 -3.36
C ARG A 131 -0.30 17.59 -1.95
N ARG A 132 -1.33 16.81 -1.69
CA ARG A 132 -1.89 16.59 -0.37
C ARG A 132 -1.41 15.25 0.17
N LYS A 133 -1.26 15.15 1.50
CA LYS A 133 -1.01 13.85 2.14
C LYS A 133 -2.13 12.88 1.79
N GLY A 134 -1.78 11.69 1.33
CA GLY A 134 -2.72 10.63 1.00
C GLY A 134 -3.52 10.11 2.22
N VAL A 135 -4.34 9.10 1.98
CA VAL A 135 -4.99 8.34 3.06
C VAL A 135 -3.97 7.45 3.78
N PRO A 136 -4.28 6.91 4.98
CA PRO A 136 -3.42 5.95 5.66
C PRO A 136 -3.03 4.79 4.74
N PHE A 137 -1.75 4.40 4.82
CA PHE A 137 -1.19 3.34 4.00
C PHE A 137 -0.39 2.37 4.88
N ILE A 138 -0.62 1.07 4.70
CA ILE A 138 0.13 -0.01 5.36
C ILE A 138 0.75 -0.89 4.29
N ALA A 139 2.07 -1.10 4.35
CA ALA A 139 2.80 -2.02 3.49
C ALA A 139 3.14 -3.31 4.26
N ILE A 140 2.85 -4.45 3.65
CA ILE A 140 3.19 -5.79 4.14
C ILE A 140 4.00 -6.49 3.06
N PRO A 141 5.35 -6.33 3.08
CA PRO A 141 6.21 -6.93 2.07
C PRO A 141 6.27 -8.46 2.23
N THR A 142 6.15 -9.17 1.11
CA THR A 142 6.30 -10.62 1.02
C THR A 142 7.59 -11.02 0.33
N THR A 143 8.32 -10.06 -0.25
CA THR A 143 9.62 -10.26 -0.88
C THR A 143 10.67 -9.39 -0.23
N SER A 144 11.84 -9.94 0.02
CA SER A 144 12.98 -9.20 0.57
C SER A 144 13.73 -8.45 -0.54
N GLY A 145 14.32 -7.31 -0.21
CA GLY A 145 15.28 -6.59 -1.06
C GLY A 145 14.72 -5.46 -1.91
N THR A 146 13.41 -5.30 -2.03
CA THR A 146 12.83 -4.19 -2.83
C THR A 146 12.96 -2.85 -2.13
N GLY A 147 12.86 -2.83 -0.80
CA GLY A 147 12.84 -1.60 0.01
C GLY A 147 11.63 -0.70 -0.24
N SER A 148 10.68 -1.14 -1.07
CA SER A 148 9.51 -0.34 -1.42
C SER A 148 8.69 0.10 -0.21
N GLU A 149 8.70 -0.69 0.87
CA GLU A 149 7.98 -0.40 2.11
C GLU A 149 8.53 0.83 2.88
N VAL A 150 9.80 1.21 2.63
CA VAL A 150 10.48 2.32 3.31
C VAL A 150 10.91 3.44 2.36
N THR A 151 10.69 3.31 1.06
CA THR A 151 11.04 4.32 0.06
C THR A 151 9.86 5.24 -0.26
N PHE A 152 10.18 6.48 -0.60
CA PHE A 152 9.22 7.42 -1.19
C PHE A 152 9.15 7.32 -2.72
N GLY A 153 10.04 6.52 -3.33
CA GLY A 153 10.09 6.30 -4.76
C GLY A 153 8.98 5.37 -5.23
N LEU A 154 8.55 5.57 -6.47
CA LEU A 154 7.56 4.74 -7.17
C LEU A 154 8.24 4.12 -8.39
N SER A 155 8.24 2.80 -8.47
CA SER A 155 8.72 2.05 -9.64
C SER A 155 7.52 1.70 -10.52
N LEU A 156 7.00 2.67 -11.25
CA LEU A 156 5.99 2.44 -12.28
C LEU A 156 6.68 2.44 -13.64
N ILE A 157 6.63 1.30 -14.34
CA ILE A 157 7.23 1.15 -15.67
C ILE A 157 6.27 1.70 -16.72
N HIS A 158 6.77 2.55 -17.54
CA HIS A 158 6.37 3.25 -18.76
C HIS A 158 6.36 4.77 -18.64
N ILE A 159 7.21 5.33 -17.80
CA ILE A 159 7.65 6.69 -18.01
C ILE A 159 9.09 6.56 -18.52
N SER A 160 9.23 6.48 -19.83
CA SER A 160 10.51 6.54 -20.52
C SER A 160 11.06 7.95 -20.39
N GLU A 161 11.80 8.20 -19.31
CA GLU A 161 12.76 9.29 -19.18
C GLU A 161 13.75 8.97 -18.08
N PRO A 162 15.03 9.38 -18.21
CA PRO A 162 16.07 8.95 -17.31
C PRO A 162 15.86 9.52 -15.92
N THR A 163 15.67 8.61 -15.00
CA THR A 163 15.82 8.68 -13.56
C THR A 163 16.32 10.01 -12.98
N ARG A 164 15.41 10.86 -12.54
CA ARG A 164 15.63 11.70 -11.36
C ARG A 164 14.79 11.10 -10.23
N PRO A 165 15.37 10.79 -9.07
CA PRO A 165 14.57 10.40 -7.92
C PRO A 165 13.70 11.58 -7.53
N LEU A 166 12.39 11.46 -7.71
CA LEU A 166 11.43 12.38 -7.17
C LEU A 166 11.30 12.06 -5.68
N TYR A 167 11.96 12.83 -4.85
CA TYR A 167 11.70 12.84 -3.41
C TYR A 167 10.31 13.45 -3.20
N ILE A 168 9.41 12.68 -2.65
CA ILE A 168 8.10 13.12 -2.19
C ILE A 168 8.13 13.27 -0.67
#